data_69fe061f97a3d4ce2561c0a137262c0c
#
_entry.id   69fe061f97a3d4ce2561c0a137262c0c
#
_cell.length_a   1.000
_cell.length_b   1.000
_cell.length_c   1.000
_cell.angle_alpha   90.00
_cell.angle_beta   90.00
_cell.angle_gamma   90.00
#
_symmetry.space_group_name_H-M   'P 1'
#
loop_
_entity.id
_entity.type
_entity.pdbx_description
1 polymer ?
#
loop_
_entity_poly.entity_id
_entity_poly.type
_entity_poly.pdbx_seq_one_letter_code
_entity_poly.pdbx_strand_id
1 'polypeptide(L)'
;MSEITEKIQESAENADKSKINAMVALFVAITATFMAICNVKDGNIVQAMDQAQAHSLDSWSYYQSKSTKQATIEGVLELAKLQRVPGVDTIVRKYEAQVARYDKEKAEIKKQAEDFQKQYDDLNLFDDQFDMTEALLTISIAMLGIASLTQRKWLLWFAAGMSLLGIVLGLAAFMKVSLHSDFVSKILG
;
A
#
# COMPACT_ATOMS: atom_id res chain seq x y z
N MET A 1 -19.72 26.73 -56.88
CA MET A 1 -20.41 26.44 -55.59
C MET A 1 -19.78 25.29 -54.84
N SER A 2 -19.15 24.31 -55.46
CA SER A 2 -18.49 23.19 -54.80
C SER A 2 -17.27 23.56 -53.92
N GLU A 3 -16.37 24.42 -54.43
CA GLU A 3 -15.13 24.83 -53.75
C GLU A 3 -15.34 25.60 -52.46
N ILE A 4 -16.36 26.48 -52.38
CA ILE A 4 -16.69 27.21 -51.16
C ILE A 4 -17.27 26.27 -50.12
N THR A 5 -18.13 25.34 -50.51
CA THR A 5 -18.72 24.33 -49.63
C THR A 5 -17.64 23.42 -49.02
N GLU A 6 -16.67 23.01 -49.83
CA GLU A 6 -15.54 22.17 -49.43
C GLU A 6 -14.62 22.89 -48.41
N LYS A 7 -14.29 24.18 -48.67
CA LYS A 7 -13.52 25.01 -47.71
C LYS A 7 -14.24 25.24 -46.39
N ILE A 8 -15.56 25.41 -46.40
CA ILE A 8 -16.35 25.55 -45.19
C ILE A 8 -16.37 24.25 -44.43
N GLN A 9 -16.49 23.10 -45.06
CA GLN A 9 -16.50 21.78 -44.47
C GLN A 9 -15.14 21.44 -43.87
N GLU A 10 -14.05 21.72 -44.56
CA GLU A 10 -12.67 21.56 -44.06
C GLU A 10 -12.39 22.45 -42.86
N SER A 11 -12.85 23.71 -42.87
CA SER A 11 -12.69 24.64 -41.76
C SER A 11 -13.48 24.17 -40.52
N ALA A 12 -14.68 23.64 -40.71
CA ALA A 12 -15.50 23.09 -39.63
C ALA A 12 -14.89 21.83 -39.01
N GLU A 13 -14.33 20.94 -39.85
CA GLU A 13 -13.66 19.73 -39.40
C GLU A 13 -12.36 20.05 -38.62
N ASN A 14 -11.57 21.01 -39.12
CA ASN A 14 -10.37 21.46 -38.42
C ASN A 14 -10.69 22.14 -37.07
N ALA A 15 -11.76 22.89 -36.99
CA ALA A 15 -12.22 23.47 -35.72
C ALA A 15 -12.67 22.41 -34.72
N ASP A 16 -13.35 21.34 -35.15
CA ASP A 16 -13.77 20.23 -34.30
C ASP A 16 -12.57 19.42 -33.80
N LYS A 17 -11.57 19.14 -34.65
CA LYS A 17 -10.29 18.50 -34.27
C LYS A 17 -9.55 19.33 -33.21
N SER A 18 -9.49 20.63 -33.39
CA SER A 18 -8.86 21.56 -32.44
C SER A 18 -9.56 21.53 -31.06
N LYS A 19 -10.90 21.45 -31.01
CA LYS A 19 -11.65 21.33 -29.76
C LYS A 19 -11.40 20.01 -29.04
N ILE A 20 -11.35 18.87 -29.75
CA ILE A 20 -11.06 17.57 -29.17
C ILE A 20 -9.65 17.58 -28.55
N ASN A 21 -8.65 18.08 -29.27
CA ASN A 21 -7.28 18.15 -28.77
C ASN A 21 -7.15 19.09 -27.55
N ALA A 22 -7.87 20.21 -27.53
CA ALA A 22 -7.89 21.08 -26.35
C ALA A 22 -8.51 20.39 -25.12
N MET A 23 -9.61 19.65 -25.31
CA MET A 23 -10.22 18.88 -24.20
C MET A 23 -9.29 17.76 -23.72
N VAL A 24 -8.66 17.02 -24.64
CA VAL A 24 -7.66 15.98 -24.29
C VAL A 24 -6.54 16.59 -23.46
N ALA A 25 -5.96 17.71 -23.90
CA ALA A 25 -4.89 18.37 -23.18
C ALA A 25 -5.30 18.76 -21.75
N LEU A 26 -6.51 19.29 -21.59
CA LEU A 26 -7.05 19.63 -20.28
C LEU A 26 -7.23 18.40 -19.39
N PHE A 27 -7.85 17.33 -19.90
CA PHE A 27 -8.07 16.10 -19.14
C PHE A 27 -6.74 15.44 -18.77
N VAL A 28 -5.76 15.38 -19.70
CA VAL A 28 -4.41 14.84 -19.40
C VAL A 28 -3.75 15.66 -18.29
N ALA A 29 -3.79 16.99 -18.36
CA ALA A 29 -3.19 17.86 -17.36
C ALA A 29 -3.78 17.62 -15.97
N ILE A 30 -5.12 17.56 -15.85
CA ILE A 30 -5.81 17.30 -14.58
C ILE A 30 -5.46 15.88 -14.06
N THR A 31 -5.60 14.88 -14.93
CA THR A 31 -5.37 13.48 -14.56
C THR A 31 -3.93 13.24 -14.12
N ALA A 32 -2.94 13.73 -14.89
CA ALA A 32 -1.53 13.58 -14.58
C ALA A 32 -1.13 14.33 -13.29
N THR A 33 -1.70 15.54 -13.07
CA THR A 33 -1.44 16.28 -11.83
C THR A 33 -1.99 15.54 -10.62
N PHE A 34 -3.21 15.02 -10.70
CA PHE A 34 -3.79 14.25 -9.61
C PHE A 34 -3.00 12.95 -9.35
N MET A 35 -2.62 12.23 -10.41
CA MET A 35 -1.78 11.03 -10.31
C MET A 35 -0.45 11.33 -9.61
N ALA A 36 0.22 12.44 -9.97
CA ALA A 36 1.47 12.83 -9.32
C ALA A 36 1.31 13.07 -7.81
N ILE A 37 0.17 13.65 -7.39
CA ILE A 37 -0.15 13.83 -5.95
C ILE A 37 -0.39 12.48 -5.28
N CYS A 38 -1.11 11.56 -5.94
CA CYS A 38 -1.32 10.20 -5.44
C CYS A 38 0.01 9.47 -5.23
N ASN A 39 0.91 9.49 -6.21
CA ASN A 39 2.21 8.82 -6.13
C ASN A 39 3.09 9.33 -4.97
N VAL A 40 3.05 10.64 -4.68
CA VAL A 40 3.76 11.18 -3.50
C VAL A 40 3.17 10.61 -2.20
N LYS A 41 1.85 10.50 -2.12
CA LYS A 41 1.18 9.97 -0.93
C LYS A 41 1.42 8.48 -0.76
N ASP A 42 1.33 7.74 -1.84
CA ASP A 42 1.59 6.32 -1.94
C ASP A 42 3.03 5.99 -1.52
N GLY A 43 4.03 6.66 -2.07
CA GLY A 43 5.42 6.48 -1.66
C GLY A 43 5.67 6.72 -0.16
N ASN A 44 4.91 7.60 0.49
CA ASN A 44 4.97 7.76 1.94
C ASN A 44 4.31 6.59 2.70
N ILE A 45 3.29 5.96 2.12
CA ILE A 45 2.64 4.76 2.68
C ILE A 45 3.60 3.59 2.58
N VAL A 46 4.16 3.33 1.41
CA VAL A 46 5.18 2.27 1.18
C VAL A 46 6.33 2.42 2.17
N GLN A 47 6.86 3.63 2.36
CA GLN A 47 7.91 3.86 3.35
C GLN A 47 7.47 3.52 4.78
N ALA A 48 6.22 3.83 5.15
CA ALA A 48 5.69 3.50 6.47
C ALA A 48 5.46 1.98 6.63
N MET A 49 5.06 1.29 5.55
CA MET A 49 4.93 -0.17 5.49
C MET A 49 6.29 -0.85 5.68
N ASP A 50 7.33 -0.40 4.97
CA ASP A 50 8.69 -0.90 5.11
C ASP A 50 9.20 -0.77 6.55
N GLN A 51 8.94 0.36 7.19
CA GLN A 51 9.32 0.58 8.59
C GLN A 51 8.55 -0.36 9.53
N ALA A 52 7.23 -0.51 9.34
CA ALA A 52 6.42 -1.41 10.15
C ALA A 52 6.89 -2.86 10.00
N GLN A 53 7.17 -3.30 8.77
CA GLN A 53 7.70 -4.64 8.49
C GLN A 53 9.06 -4.86 9.14
N ALA A 54 9.98 -3.89 9.01
CA ALA A 54 11.30 -3.99 9.64
C ALA A 54 11.19 -4.10 11.16
N HIS A 55 10.35 -3.29 11.80
CA HIS A 55 10.12 -3.35 13.25
C HIS A 55 9.45 -4.66 13.69
N SER A 56 8.52 -5.20 12.90
CA SER A 56 7.92 -6.51 13.15
C SER A 56 8.98 -7.62 13.12
N LEU A 57 9.83 -7.64 12.08
CA LEU A 57 10.92 -8.62 11.94
C LEU A 57 11.94 -8.51 13.07
N ASP A 58 12.35 -7.31 13.45
CA ASP A 58 13.25 -7.07 14.58
C ASP A 58 12.64 -7.57 15.90
N SER A 59 11.36 -7.30 16.13
CA SER A 59 10.66 -7.77 17.32
C SER A 59 10.56 -9.29 17.36
N TRP A 60 10.27 -9.95 16.23
CA TRP A 60 10.27 -11.41 16.15
C TRP A 60 11.67 -12.01 16.38
N SER A 61 12.72 -11.39 15.84
CA SER A 61 14.11 -11.82 16.07
C SER A 61 14.48 -11.69 17.54
N TYR A 62 14.04 -10.61 18.18
CA TYR A 62 14.26 -10.40 19.61
C TYR A 62 13.47 -11.41 20.46
N TYR A 63 12.24 -11.72 20.09
CA TYR A 63 11.45 -12.80 20.70
C TYR A 63 12.17 -14.14 20.63
N GLN A 64 12.69 -14.51 19.46
CA GLN A 64 13.44 -15.76 19.27
C GLN A 64 14.70 -15.79 20.15
N SER A 65 15.45 -14.69 20.21
CA SER A 65 16.63 -14.55 21.07
C SER A 65 16.26 -14.77 22.56
N LYS A 66 15.16 -14.18 23.03
CA LYS A 66 14.67 -14.38 24.40
C LYS A 66 14.22 -15.82 24.64
N SER A 67 13.54 -16.43 23.67
CA SER A 67 13.12 -17.84 23.74
C SER A 67 14.30 -18.78 23.86
N THR A 68 15.35 -18.57 23.09
CA THR A 68 16.58 -19.36 23.17
C THR A 68 17.27 -19.21 24.53
N LYS A 69 17.37 -17.97 25.05
CA LYS A 69 17.93 -17.72 26.37
C LYS A 69 17.12 -18.39 27.48
N GLN A 70 15.79 -18.31 27.37
CA GLN A 70 14.89 -18.98 28.34
C GLN A 70 15.07 -20.48 28.29
N ALA A 71 15.04 -21.12 27.13
CA ALA A 71 15.24 -22.56 27.00
C ALA A 71 16.59 -23.03 27.58
N THR A 72 17.66 -22.23 27.39
CA THR A 72 18.98 -22.52 28.00
C THR A 72 18.89 -22.49 29.53
N ILE A 73 18.22 -21.48 30.09
CA ILE A 73 18.08 -21.36 31.57
C ILE A 73 17.18 -22.45 32.12
N GLU A 74 16.10 -22.81 31.42
CA GLU A 74 15.24 -23.94 31.81
C GLU A 74 16.03 -25.27 31.87
N GLY A 75 16.87 -25.54 30.86
CA GLY A 75 17.74 -26.69 30.88
C GLY A 75 18.73 -26.69 32.05
N VAL A 76 19.35 -25.54 32.37
CA VAL A 76 20.21 -25.38 33.54
C VAL A 76 19.44 -25.57 34.85
N LEU A 77 18.21 -25.06 34.92
CA LEU A 77 17.32 -25.18 36.07
C LEU A 77 16.96 -26.65 36.34
N GLU A 78 16.62 -27.40 35.31
CA GLU A 78 16.34 -28.83 35.42
C GLU A 78 17.56 -29.59 35.95
N LEU A 79 18.75 -29.31 35.40
CA LEU A 79 19.99 -29.91 35.89
C LEU A 79 20.28 -29.55 37.35
N ALA A 80 20.06 -28.28 37.73
CA ALA A 80 20.25 -27.83 39.11
C ALA A 80 19.30 -28.52 40.10
N LYS A 81 18.03 -28.74 39.71
CA LYS A 81 17.03 -29.47 40.52
C LYS A 81 17.40 -30.93 40.76
N LEU A 82 18.20 -31.54 39.89
CA LEU A 82 18.70 -32.91 40.06
C LEU A 82 19.89 -33.00 41.04
N GLN A 83 20.57 -31.89 41.29
CA GLN A 83 21.73 -31.84 42.18
C GLN A 83 21.30 -31.69 43.65
N ARG A 84 21.79 -32.56 44.52
CA ARG A 84 21.54 -32.52 45.98
C ARG A 84 22.74 -31.89 46.73
N VAL A 85 23.05 -30.61 46.36
CA VAL A 85 24.19 -29.88 46.94
C VAL A 85 23.68 -28.75 47.85
N PRO A 86 24.32 -28.48 49.00
CA PRO A 86 23.92 -27.34 49.87
C PRO A 86 23.97 -26.02 49.09
N GLY A 87 22.92 -25.20 49.18
CA GLY A 87 22.83 -23.90 48.51
C GLY A 87 22.19 -23.91 47.13
N VAL A 88 21.86 -25.06 46.56
CA VAL A 88 21.24 -25.23 45.24
C VAL A 88 19.88 -24.50 45.17
N ASP A 89 19.14 -24.46 46.26
CA ASP A 89 17.81 -23.81 46.34
C ASP A 89 17.87 -22.31 45.98
N THR A 90 18.96 -21.63 46.34
CA THR A 90 19.14 -20.22 46.04
C THR A 90 19.34 -20.02 44.52
N ILE A 91 20.08 -20.91 43.87
CA ILE A 91 20.33 -20.93 42.44
C ILE A 91 19.01 -21.24 41.70
N VAL A 92 18.26 -22.23 42.14
CA VAL A 92 16.95 -22.62 41.58
C VAL A 92 15.98 -21.43 41.61
N ARG A 93 15.80 -20.78 42.77
CA ARG A 93 14.92 -19.59 42.86
C ARG A 93 15.34 -18.46 41.94
N LYS A 94 16.65 -18.22 41.78
CA LYS A 94 17.17 -17.19 40.87
C LYS A 94 16.79 -17.48 39.42
N TYR A 95 16.95 -18.71 38.98
CA TYR A 95 16.65 -19.12 37.61
C TYR A 95 15.12 -19.17 37.37
N GLU A 96 14.32 -19.64 38.33
CA GLU A 96 12.85 -19.57 38.25
C GLU A 96 12.33 -18.12 38.09
N ALA A 97 12.87 -17.19 38.86
CA ALA A 97 12.55 -15.76 38.72
C ALA A 97 12.96 -15.22 37.34
N GLN A 98 14.07 -15.69 36.79
CA GLN A 98 14.56 -15.29 35.48
C GLN A 98 13.69 -15.85 34.34
N VAL A 99 13.25 -17.12 34.44
CA VAL A 99 12.27 -17.70 33.50
C VAL A 99 10.97 -16.90 33.49
N ALA A 100 10.41 -16.65 34.68
CA ALA A 100 9.18 -15.86 34.81
C ALA A 100 9.31 -14.43 34.24
N ARG A 101 10.51 -13.82 34.35
CA ARG A 101 10.80 -12.54 33.69
C ARG A 101 10.81 -12.66 32.19
N TYR A 102 11.45 -13.70 31.63
CA TYR A 102 11.48 -13.90 30.18
C TYR A 102 10.07 -14.17 29.61
N ASP A 103 9.20 -14.86 30.32
CA ASP A 103 7.82 -15.08 29.89
C ASP A 103 7.07 -13.74 29.72
N LYS A 104 7.23 -12.81 30.66
CA LYS A 104 6.64 -11.48 30.56
C LYS A 104 7.23 -10.66 29.41
N GLU A 105 8.57 -10.60 29.34
CA GLU A 105 9.27 -9.88 28.27
C GLU A 105 8.88 -10.41 26.88
N LYS A 106 8.79 -11.73 26.71
CA LYS A 106 8.36 -12.36 25.45
C LYS A 106 6.92 -12.02 25.08
N ALA A 107 6.01 -11.99 26.05
CA ALA A 107 4.62 -11.60 25.80
C ALA A 107 4.50 -10.16 25.30
N GLU A 108 5.30 -9.23 25.88
CA GLU A 108 5.35 -7.84 25.44
C GLU A 108 5.95 -7.70 24.04
N ILE A 109 7.09 -8.39 23.78
CA ILE A 109 7.75 -8.36 22.46
C ILE A 109 6.85 -8.96 21.38
N LYS A 110 6.16 -10.07 21.68
CA LYS A 110 5.22 -10.68 20.76
C LYS A 110 4.09 -9.72 20.39
N LYS A 111 3.53 -9.05 21.39
CA LYS A 111 2.50 -8.03 21.15
C LYS A 111 3.01 -6.89 20.26
N GLN A 112 4.22 -6.40 20.50
CA GLN A 112 4.82 -5.37 19.65
C GLN A 112 4.98 -5.83 18.21
N ALA A 113 5.45 -7.08 17.99
CA ALA A 113 5.59 -7.66 16.67
C ALA A 113 4.24 -7.76 15.93
N GLU A 114 3.19 -8.19 16.64
CA GLU A 114 1.82 -8.29 16.11
C GLU A 114 1.21 -6.91 15.83
N ASP A 115 1.47 -5.91 16.69
CA ASP A 115 1.00 -4.54 16.49
C ASP A 115 1.65 -3.91 15.24
N PHE A 116 2.95 -4.12 15.00
CA PHE A 116 3.63 -3.67 13.78
C PHE A 116 3.15 -4.41 12.55
N GLN A 117 2.90 -5.72 12.64
CA GLN A 117 2.31 -6.48 11.53
C GLN A 117 0.94 -5.93 11.16
N LYS A 118 0.10 -5.67 12.17
CA LYS A 118 -1.20 -5.05 11.94
C LYS A 118 -1.10 -3.66 11.30
N GLN A 119 -0.12 -2.86 11.74
CA GLN A 119 0.13 -1.56 11.12
C GLN A 119 0.48 -1.68 9.63
N TYR A 120 1.31 -2.66 9.27
CA TYR A 120 1.62 -2.99 7.88
C TYR A 120 0.35 -3.35 7.11
N ASP A 121 -0.46 -4.27 7.64
CA ASP A 121 -1.69 -4.75 6.98
C ASP A 121 -2.70 -3.61 6.80
N ASP A 122 -2.86 -2.73 7.79
CA ASP A 122 -3.74 -1.55 7.73
C ASP A 122 -3.28 -0.54 6.66
N LEU A 123 -1.96 -0.37 6.47
CA LEU A 123 -1.40 0.51 5.45
C LEU A 123 -1.52 -0.09 4.05
N ASN A 124 -1.32 -1.40 3.91
CA ASN A 124 -1.40 -2.13 2.65
C ASN A 124 -2.78 -1.96 1.97
N LEU A 125 -3.85 -1.86 2.74
CA LEU A 125 -5.19 -1.59 2.18
C LEU A 125 -5.26 -0.28 1.40
N PHE A 126 -4.53 0.75 1.83
CA PHE A 126 -4.49 2.04 1.17
C PHE A 126 -3.49 2.08 0.02
N ASP A 127 -2.38 1.38 0.15
CA ASP A 127 -1.40 1.13 -0.91
C ASP A 127 -2.10 0.50 -2.13
N ASP A 128 -2.76 -0.63 -1.95
CA ASP A 128 -3.55 -1.30 -2.97
C ASP A 128 -4.58 -0.36 -3.64
N GLN A 129 -5.19 0.54 -2.86
CA GLN A 129 -6.18 1.48 -3.39
C GLN A 129 -5.52 2.59 -4.22
N PHE A 130 -4.31 3.06 -3.85
CA PHE A 130 -3.53 4.00 -4.65
C PHE A 130 -3.01 3.34 -5.92
N ASP A 131 -2.56 2.10 -5.88
CA ASP A 131 -2.14 1.32 -7.04
C ASP A 131 -3.28 1.18 -8.07
N MET A 132 -4.49 0.85 -7.61
CA MET A 132 -5.66 0.83 -8.48
C MET A 132 -5.97 2.19 -9.09
N THR A 133 -5.84 3.24 -8.30
CA THR A 133 -6.00 4.63 -8.75
C THR A 133 -5.02 4.92 -9.87
N GLU A 134 -3.74 4.61 -9.68
CA GLU A 134 -2.68 4.81 -10.67
C GLU A 134 -2.95 4.03 -11.97
N ALA A 135 -3.35 2.77 -11.84
CA ALA A 135 -3.68 1.94 -13.00
C ALA A 135 -4.82 2.55 -13.83
N LEU A 136 -5.91 2.99 -13.18
CA LEU A 136 -7.05 3.62 -13.86
C LEU A 136 -6.67 4.93 -14.53
N LEU A 137 -5.89 5.78 -13.85
CA LEU A 137 -5.46 7.07 -14.38
C LEU A 137 -4.47 6.88 -15.56
N THR A 138 -3.56 5.93 -15.47
CA THR A 138 -2.60 5.60 -16.54
C THR A 138 -3.32 5.10 -17.78
N ILE A 139 -4.29 4.17 -17.64
CA ILE A 139 -5.12 3.69 -18.74
C ILE A 139 -5.91 4.86 -19.36
N SER A 140 -6.48 5.74 -18.52
CA SER A 140 -7.20 6.92 -18.98
C SER A 140 -6.32 7.84 -19.84
N ILE A 141 -5.09 8.15 -19.39
CA ILE A 141 -4.13 8.98 -20.14
C ILE A 141 -3.79 8.34 -21.48
N ALA A 142 -3.54 7.03 -21.51
CA ALA A 142 -3.28 6.30 -22.75
C ALA A 142 -4.47 6.40 -23.74
N MET A 143 -5.69 6.20 -23.24
CA MET A 143 -6.93 6.33 -24.02
C MET A 143 -7.18 7.76 -24.52
N LEU A 144 -6.85 8.78 -23.74
CA LEU A 144 -6.89 10.18 -24.15
C LEU A 144 -5.92 10.44 -25.33
N GLY A 145 -4.72 9.85 -25.28
CA GLY A 145 -3.77 9.91 -26.39
C GLY A 145 -4.36 9.31 -27.67
N ILE A 146 -4.97 8.13 -27.58
CA ILE A 146 -5.64 7.47 -28.72
C ILE A 146 -6.83 8.31 -29.20
N ALA A 147 -7.62 8.92 -28.31
CA ALA A 147 -8.73 9.78 -28.66
C ALA A 147 -8.28 11.02 -29.45
N SER A 148 -7.12 11.61 -29.08
CA SER A 148 -6.51 12.73 -29.81
C SER A 148 -6.08 12.33 -31.23
N LEU A 149 -5.48 11.14 -31.38
CA LEU A 149 -5.02 10.65 -32.70
C LEU A 149 -6.19 10.25 -33.63
N THR A 150 -7.18 9.55 -33.06
CA THR A 150 -8.32 9.02 -33.81
C THR A 150 -9.46 10.01 -33.99
N GLN A 151 -9.46 11.12 -33.25
CA GLN A 151 -10.51 12.14 -33.24
C GLN A 151 -11.90 11.58 -32.89
N ARG A 152 -11.96 10.47 -32.17
CA ARG A 152 -13.22 9.79 -31.79
C ARG A 152 -13.74 10.30 -30.46
N LYS A 153 -14.84 11.05 -30.48
CA LYS A 153 -15.48 11.65 -29.29
C LYS A 153 -15.87 10.61 -28.20
N TRP A 154 -16.28 9.41 -28.60
CA TRP A 154 -16.67 8.37 -27.66
C TRP A 154 -15.47 7.88 -26.81
N LEU A 155 -14.26 7.79 -27.41
CA LEU A 155 -13.03 7.44 -26.68
C LEU A 155 -12.66 8.51 -25.64
N LEU A 156 -12.84 9.79 -25.98
CA LEU A 156 -12.63 10.88 -25.05
C LEU A 156 -13.52 10.75 -23.80
N TRP A 157 -14.82 10.50 -24.00
CA TRP A 157 -15.76 10.37 -22.89
C TRP A 157 -15.53 9.09 -22.08
N PHE A 158 -15.15 8.00 -22.74
CA PHE A 158 -14.78 6.75 -22.05
C PHE A 158 -13.54 6.97 -21.17
N ALA A 159 -12.49 7.61 -21.70
CA ALA A 159 -11.30 7.94 -20.94
C ALA A 159 -11.58 8.90 -19.79
N ALA A 160 -12.42 9.91 -20.01
CA ALA A 160 -12.85 10.84 -18.95
C ALA A 160 -13.61 10.10 -17.82
N GLY A 161 -14.45 9.14 -18.17
CA GLY A 161 -15.12 8.27 -17.18
C GLY A 161 -14.16 7.43 -16.35
N MET A 162 -13.15 6.81 -16.99
CA MET A 162 -12.09 6.08 -16.32
C MET A 162 -11.25 6.98 -15.39
N SER A 163 -10.91 8.19 -15.88
CA SER A 163 -10.20 9.17 -15.06
C SER A 163 -11.02 9.59 -13.83
N LEU A 164 -12.32 9.82 -14.00
CA LEU A 164 -13.20 10.18 -12.89
C LEU A 164 -13.26 9.06 -11.83
N LEU A 165 -13.37 7.80 -12.26
CA LEU A 165 -13.33 6.64 -11.34
C LEU A 165 -12.01 6.59 -10.57
N GLY A 166 -10.87 6.74 -11.25
CA GLY A 166 -9.56 6.81 -10.60
C GLY A 166 -9.46 7.97 -9.59
N ILE A 167 -9.94 9.17 -9.96
CA ILE A 167 -9.95 10.32 -9.05
C ILE A 167 -10.81 10.05 -7.81
N VAL A 168 -11.98 9.45 -7.96
CA VAL A 168 -12.86 9.11 -6.83
C VAL A 168 -12.20 8.10 -5.89
N LEU A 169 -11.56 7.06 -6.44
CA LEU A 169 -10.82 6.07 -5.66
C LEU A 169 -9.65 6.70 -4.91
N GLY A 170 -8.86 7.52 -5.57
CA GLY A 170 -7.74 8.23 -4.96
C GLY A 170 -8.19 9.19 -3.85
N LEU A 171 -9.25 9.95 -4.06
CA LEU A 171 -9.82 10.84 -3.02
C LEU A 171 -10.32 10.03 -1.82
N ALA A 172 -10.97 8.89 -2.03
CA ALA A 172 -11.39 8.01 -0.95
C ALA A 172 -10.19 7.50 -0.14
N ALA A 173 -9.08 7.10 -0.81
CA ALA A 173 -7.84 6.71 -0.15
C ALA A 173 -7.24 7.85 0.69
N PHE A 174 -7.24 9.09 0.18
CA PHE A 174 -6.81 10.27 0.96
C PHE A 174 -7.67 10.49 2.19
N MET A 175 -8.97 10.26 2.11
CA MET A 175 -9.90 10.37 3.23
C MET A 175 -9.86 9.16 4.19
N LYS A 176 -8.97 8.21 3.96
CA LYS A 176 -8.88 6.94 4.68
C LYS A 176 -10.19 6.13 4.65
N VAL A 177 -10.93 6.24 3.57
CA VAL A 177 -12.12 5.42 3.29
C VAL A 177 -11.67 4.27 2.39
N SER A 178 -11.60 3.08 2.96
CA SER A 178 -11.32 1.87 2.19
C SER A 178 -12.52 1.54 1.31
N LEU A 179 -12.34 1.68 -0.01
CA LEU A 179 -13.26 1.20 -1.03
C LEU A 179 -12.78 -0.15 -1.61
N HIS A 180 -11.87 -0.79 -0.88
CA HIS A 180 -11.29 -2.05 -1.27
C HIS A 180 -12.36 -3.15 -1.19
N SER A 181 -12.60 -3.85 -2.31
CA SER A 181 -13.43 -5.05 -2.31
C SER A 181 -12.51 -6.28 -2.33
N ASP A 182 -12.90 -7.34 -1.61
CA ASP A 182 -12.22 -8.65 -1.62
C ASP A 182 -11.99 -9.21 -3.04
N PHE A 183 -12.70 -8.68 -4.03
CA PHE A 183 -12.55 -9.03 -5.44
C PHE A 183 -11.25 -8.49 -6.02
N VAL A 184 -10.84 -7.29 -5.62
CA VAL A 184 -9.66 -6.61 -6.14
C VAL A 184 -8.39 -7.21 -5.55
N SER A 185 -8.36 -7.49 -4.25
CA SER A 185 -7.24 -8.19 -3.62
C SER A 185 -6.98 -9.57 -4.20
N LYS A 186 -8.02 -10.25 -4.73
CA LYS A 186 -7.86 -11.54 -5.44
C LYS A 186 -7.31 -11.44 -6.85
N ILE A 187 -7.37 -10.26 -7.49
CA ILE A 187 -6.89 -10.07 -8.87
C ILE A 187 -5.46 -9.53 -8.88
N LEU A 188 -5.10 -8.70 -7.91
CA LEU A 188 -3.80 -8.01 -7.86
C LEU A 188 -2.80 -8.69 -6.93
N GLY A 189 -3.22 -9.48 -5.95
CA GLY A 189 -2.37 -10.23 -5.03
C GLY A 189 -2.43 -11.69 -5.26
#